data_acb1b0a1a544f4cbabd9a3fe4e405749
#
_entry.id   acb1b0a1a544f4cbabd9a3fe4e405749
#
_cell.length_a   1.000
_cell.length_b   1.000
_cell.length_c   1.000
_cell.angle_alpha   90.00
_cell.angle_beta   90.00
_cell.angle_gamma   90.00
#
_symmetry.space_group_name_H-M   'P 1'
#
loop_
_entity.id
_entity.type
_entity.pdbx_description
1 polymer ?
#
loop_
_entity_poly.entity_id
_entity_poly.type
_entity_poly.pdbx_seq_one_letter_code
_entity_poly.pdbx_strand_id
1 'polypeptide(L)'
;SGCCGALVHHMGRTDNSHDQAAGNIRAWRREMETGGLDAIIVNASGCGTTVKDYGFMFREDAALKEDAARISGLTKDIAEFLATLDLTAAKAPEPLAVAYHSACSMQHGQKITDLPKELLGNAGFDIRTPAEGHLCCGSAGTYNLLQPEIATRLRNRKVGHIEATKSDIIAAGNIGCMAQISAGTDLPVVHTVELLDWATGGPKPDALAGRHF
;
A
#
# COMPACT_ATOMS: atom_id res chain seq x y z
N SER A 1 -16.11 8.64 -5.28
CA SER A 1 -15.61 7.50 -4.50
C SER A 1 -15.43 7.90 -3.04
N GLY A 2 -15.47 6.93 -2.14
CA GLY A 2 -15.32 7.10 -0.70
C GLY A 2 -14.41 6.04 -0.08
N CYS A 3 -14.62 5.74 1.21
CA CYS A 3 -13.88 4.67 1.89
C CYS A 3 -14.10 3.32 1.19
N CYS A 4 -13.04 2.51 1.09
CA CYS A 4 -13.12 1.17 0.48
C CYS A 4 -13.91 0.14 1.31
N GLY A 5 -14.27 0.46 2.55
CA GLY A 5 -14.97 -0.46 3.45
C GLY A 5 -14.08 -1.37 4.29
N ALA A 6 -12.76 -1.40 4.07
CA ALA A 6 -11.84 -2.32 4.74
C ALA A 6 -11.89 -2.24 6.26
N LEU A 7 -11.84 -1.03 6.86
CA LEU A 7 -11.77 -0.86 8.32
C LEU A 7 -13.02 -1.42 9.00
N VAL A 8 -14.19 -1.06 8.52
CA VAL A 8 -15.47 -1.53 9.10
C VAL A 8 -15.69 -3.02 8.83
N HIS A 9 -15.18 -3.54 7.71
CA HIS A 9 -15.14 -4.98 7.43
C HIS A 9 -14.33 -5.74 8.49
N HIS A 10 -13.11 -5.29 8.77
CA HIS A 10 -12.24 -5.89 9.79
C HIS A 10 -12.83 -5.80 11.22
N MET A 11 -13.78 -4.90 11.45
CA MET A 11 -14.54 -4.80 12.70
C MET A 11 -15.79 -5.69 12.72
N GLY A 12 -16.03 -6.52 11.71
CA GLY A 12 -17.21 -7.36 11.59
C GLY A 12 -18.50 -6.62 11.23
N ARG A 13 -18.42 -5.34 10.82
CA ARG A 13 -19.56 -4.54 10.40
C ARG A 13 -19.81 -4.72 8.90
N THR A 14 -20.25 -5.91 8.52
CA THR A 14 -20.37 -6.33 7.12
C THR A 14 -21.31 -5.41 6.32
N ASP A 15 -22.49 -5.06 6.85
CA ASP A 15 -23.45 -4.21 6.16
C ASP A 15 -22.87 -2.83 5.84
N ASN A 16 -22.21 -2.19 6.82
CA ASN A 16 -21.54 -0.90 6.59
C ASN A 16 -20.43 -1.00 5.54
N SER A 17 -19.70 -2.11 5.52
CA SER A 17 -18.66 -2.36 4.51
C SER A 17 -19.27 -2.50 3.12
N HIS A 18 -20.35 -3.26 2.99
CA HIS A 18 -21.08 -3.44 1.73
C HIS A 18 -21.67 -2.12 1.23
N ASP A 19 -22.24 -1.29 2.10
CA ASP A 19 -22.78 0.02 1.71
C ASP A 19 -21.68 0.94 1.15
N GLN A 20 -20.50 1.00 1.80
CA GLN A 20 -19.37 1.79 1.33
C GLN A 20 -18.84 1.26 -0.01
N ALA A 21 -18.67 -0.04 -0.14
CA ALA A 21 -18.25 -0.68 -1.39
C ALA A 21 -19.27 -0.47 -2.52
N ALA A 22 -20.55 -0.64 -2.26
CA ALA A 22 -21.62 -0.39 -3.22
C ALA A 22 -21.65 1.07 -3.69
N GLY A 23 -21.37 2.02 -2.79
CA GLY A 23 -21.22 3.44 -3.13
C GLY A 23 -20.08 3.67 -4.14
N ASN A 24 -18.92 3.05 -3.92
CA ASN A 24 -17.78 3.10 -4.83
C ASN A 24 -18.09 2.42 -6.17
N ILE A 25 -18.69 1.23 -6.16
CA ILE A 25 -19.08 0.51 -7.38
C ILE A 25 -19.97 1.38 -8.25
N ARG A 26 -21.02 1.99 -7.67
CA ARG A 26 -21.93 2.88 -8.41
C ARG A 26 -21.23 4.14 -8.94
N ALA A 27 -20.26 4.69 -8.19
CA ALA A 27 -19.48 5.85 -8.63
C ALA A 27 -18.62 5.50 -9.84
N TRP A 28 -17.82 4.44 -9.75
CA TRP A 28 -16.94 4.01 -10.84
C TRP A 28 -17.69 3.48 -12.05
N ARG A 29 -18.88 2.85 -11.86
CA ARG A 29 -19.76 2.51 -12.98
C ARG A 29 -20.14 3.75 -13.79
N ARG A 30 -20.52 4.86 -13.14
CA ARG A 30 -20.82 6.12 -13.86
C ARG A 30 -19.64 6.62 -14.65
N GLU A 31 -18.40 6.55 -14.11
CA GLU A 31 -17.20 6.94 -14.86
C GLU A 31 -16.99 6.04 -16.09
N MET A 32 -17.17 4.72 -15.93
CA MET A 32 -17.07 3.78 -17.04
C MET A 32 -18.09 4.04 -18.15
N GLU A 33 -19.31 4.49 -17.79
CA GLU A 33 -20.41 4.79 -18.74
C GLU A 33 -20.22 6.14 -19.46
N THR A 34 -19.53 7.12 -18.84
CA THR A 34 -19.42 8.50 -19.37
C THR A 34 -18.10 8.78 -20.09
N GLY A 35 -16.99 8.43 -19.50
CA GLY A 35 -15.66 8.77 -20.05
C GLY A 35 -14.77 7.56 -20.32
N GLY A 36 -15.19 6.38 -19.90
CA GLY A 36 -14.33 5.21 -19.82
C GLY A 36 -13.47 5.22 -18.57
N LEU A 37 -12.91 4.07 -18.25
CA LEU A 37 -12.02 3.89 -17.09
C LEU A 37 -11.01 2.79 -17.41
N ASP A 38 -9.74 3.16 -17.55
CA ASP A 38 -8.66 2.22 -17.90
C ASP A 38 -8.15 1.45 -16.69
N ALA A 39 -8.09 2.12 -15.52
CA ALA A 39 -7.65 1.51 -14.27
C ALA A 39 -8.18 2.28 -13.04
N ILE A 40 -8.28 1.58 -11.93
CA ILE A 40 -8.52 2.16 -10.59
C ILE A 40 -7.25 1.98 -9.79
N ILE A 41 -6.51 3.08 -9.58
CA ILE A 41 -5.22 3.05 -8.90
C ILE A 41 -5.43 3.21 -7.39
N VAL A 42 -4.85 2.30 -6.61
CA VAL A 42 -4.89 2.34 -5.16
C VAL A 42 -3.46 2.35 -4.61
N ASN A 43 -3.13 3.39 -3.84
CA ASN A 43 -1.80 3.57 -3.24
C ASN A 43 -1.71 3.11 -1.77
N ALA A 44 -2.74 2.44 -1.26
CA ALA A 44 -2.74 1.83 0.08
C ALA A 44 -3.12 0.36 -0.04
N SER A 45 -2.17 -0.54 0.16
CA SER A 45 -2.34 -1.97 -0.14
C SER A 45 -3.52 -2.63 0.59
N GLY A 46 -3.86 -2.16 1.80
CA GLY A 46 -5.06 -2.64 2.52
C GLY A 46 -6.35 -2.31 1.79
N CYS A 47 -6.48 -1.07 1.28
CA CYS A 47 -7.60 -0.66 0.43
C CYS A 47 -7.59 -1.41 -0.90
N GLY A 48 -6.43 -1.54 -1.53
CA GLY A 48 -6.27 -2.26 -2.80
C GLY A 48 -6.74 -3.70 -2.72
N THR A 49 -6.38 -4.42 -1.65
CA THR A 49 -6.86 -5.78 -1.40
C THR A 49 -8.38 -5.83 -1.34
N THR A 50 -9.00 -4.91 -0.60
CA THR A 50 -10.46 -4.88 -0.44
C THR A 50 -11.17 -4.54 -1.74
N VAL A 51 -10.70 -3.56 -2.52
CA VAL A 51 -11.33 -3.20 -3.81
C VAL A 51 -11.17 -4.32 -4.83
N LYS A 52 -10.02 -5.00 -4.86
CA LYS A 52 -9.81 -6.20 -5.70
C LYS A 52 -10.75 -7.36 -5.32
N ASP A 53 -11.26 -7.37 -4.08
CA ASP A 53 -12.18 -8.39 -3.57
C ASP A 53 -13.67 -8.05 -3.76
N TYR A 54 -14.00 -6.87 -4.28
CA TYR A 54 -15.41 -6.47 -4.50
C TYR A 54 -16.16 -7.46 -5.37
N GLY A 55 -15.54 -8.03 -6.40
CA GLY A 55 -16.17 -9.05 -7.25
C GLY A 55 -16.63 -10.28 -6.46
N PHE A 56 -15.79 -10.74 -5.50
CA PHE A 56 -16.18 -11.82 -4.60
C PHE A 56 -17.21 -11.38 -3.56
N MET A 57 -17.04 -10.20 -2.98
CA MET A 57 -17.93 -9.63 -1.96
C MET A 57 -19.38 -9.51 -2.49
N PHE A 58 -19.55 -9.11 -3.74
CA PHE A 58 -20.85 -8.90 -4.39
C PHE A 58 -21.30 -10.02 -5.35
N ARG A 59 -20.66 -11.21 -5.30
CA ARG A 59 -20.93 -12.32 -6.22
C ARG A 59 -22.40 -12.80 -6.23
N GLU A 60 -23.13 -12.61 -5.12
CA GLU A 60 -24.54 -12.99 -4.97
C GLU A 60 -25.50 -11.79 -5.17
N ASP A 61 -25.00 -10.57 -5.36
CA ASP A 61 -25.80 -9.37 -5.58
C ASP A 61 -26.18 -9.26 -7.08
N ALA A 62 -27.42 -9.53 -7.41
CA ALA A 62 -27.89 -9.52 -8.80
C ALA A 62 -27.74 -8.14 -9.49
N ALA A 63 -27.72 -7.03 -8.73
CA ALA A 63 -27.64 -5.67 -9.26
C ALA A 63 -26.21 -5.17 -9.43
N LEU A 64 -25.24 -5.66 -8.65
CA LEU A 64 -23.89 -5.11 -8.58
C LEU A 64 -22.78 -6.11 -8.95
N LYS A 65 -23.06 -7.41 -9.05
CA LYS A 65 -22.04 -8.45 -9.27
C LYS A 65 -21.15 -8.23 -10.51
N GLU A 66 -21.76 -7.79 -11.62
CA GLU A 66 -21.03 -7.61 -12.88
C GLU A 66 -20.11 -6.37 -12.82
N ASP A 67 -20.65 -5.26 -12.29
CA ASP A 67 -19.88 -4.03 -12.08
C ASP A 67 -18.77 -4.24 -11.05
N ALA A 68 -19.05 -4.94 -9.95
CA ALA A 68 -18.08 -5.28 -8.92
C ALA A 68 -16.91 -6.13 -9.48
N ALA A 69 -17.24 -7.15 -10.28
CA ALA A 69 -16.23 -7.99 -10.94
C ALA A 69 -15.38 -7.18 -11.92
N ARG A 70 -15.98 -6.30 -12.71
CA ARG A 70 -15.26 -5.42 -13.64
C ARG A 70 -14.34 -4.45 -12.90
N ILE A 71 -14.83 -3.83 -11.82
CA ILE A 71 -14.06 -2.91 -10.97
C ILE A 71 -12.88 -3.62 -10.33
N SER A 72 -13.09 -4.82 -9.79
CA SER A 72 -11.99 -5.64 -9.24
C SER A 72 -10.91 -5.90 -10.29
N GLY A 73 -11.29 -6.20 -11.53
CA GLY A 73 -10.36 -6.43 -12.64
C GLY A 73 -9.59 -5.18 -13.09
N LEU A 74 -10.20 -4.00 -12.98
CA LEU A 74 -9.56 -2.71 -13.29
C LEU A 74 -8.69 -2.18 -12.14
N THR A 75 -8.82 -2.73 -10.93
CA THR A 75 -8.10 -2.26 -9.75
C THR A 75 -6.65 -2.72 -9.77
N LYS A 76 -5.74 -1.77 -9.64
CA LYS A 76 -4.29 -1.98 -9.57
C LYS A 76 -3.71 -1.30 -8.35
N ASP A 77 -2.78 -1.97 -7.69
CA ASP A 77 -1.86 -1.26 -6.79
C ASP A 77 -1.03 -0.26 -7.61
N ILE A 78 -0.63 0.84 -7.01
CA ILE A 78 0.19 1.85 -7.68
C ILE A 78 1.47 1.24 -8.28
N ALA A 79 2.07 0.25 -7.60
CA ALA A 79 3.26 -0.42 -8.10
C ALA A 79 2.97 -1.25 -9.37
N GLU A 80 1.81 -1.93 -9.42
CA GLU A 80 1.39 -2.67 -10.63
C GLU A 80 1.17 -1.73 -11.81
N PHE A 81 0.60 -0.56 -11.57
CA PHE A 81 0.40 0.44 -12.61
C PHE A 81 1.72 1.03 -13.09
N LEU A 82 2.59 1.45 -12.17
CA LEU A 82 3.89 2.02 -12.50
C LEU A 82 4.78 1.05 -13.29
N ALA A 83 4.68 -0.25 -13.05
CA ALA A 83 5.39 -1.26 -13.83
C ALA A 83 4.92 -1.36 -15.30
N THR A 84 3.76 -0.78 -15.65
CA THR A 84 3.30 -0.70 -17.05
C THR A 84 3.83 0.53 -17.78
N LEU A 85 4.49 1.44 -17.06
CA LEU A 85 5.06 2.67 -17.61
C LEU A 85 6.55 2.49 -17.88
N ASP A 86 7.07 3.25 -18.85
CA ASP A 86 8.51 3.34 -19.06
C ASP A 86 9.14 4.29 -18.02
N LEU A 87 9.75 3.71 -16.98
CA LEU A 87 10.46 4.43 -15.94
C LEU A 87 12.00 4.32 -16.08
N THR A 88 12.51 3.99 -17.25
CA THR A 88 13.96 3.80 -17.49
C THR A 88 14.78 5.06 -17.24
N ALA A 89 14.17 6.25 -17.33
CA ALA A 89 14.80 7.53 -17.02
C ALA A 89 14.77 7.87 -15.50
N ALA A 90 14.06 7.12 -14.68
CA ALA A 90 14.00 7.34 -13.24
C ALA A 90 15.39 7.13 -12.61
N LYS A 91 15.86 8.09 -11.81
CA LYS A 91 17.16 8.03 -11.16
C LYS A 91 17.08 8.62 -9.76
N ALA A 92 17.46 7.83 -8.74
CA ALA A 92 17.56 8.30 -7.37
C ALA A 92 18.46 9.55 -7.28
N PRO A 93 17.95 10.68 -6.79
CA PRO A 93 18.74 11.92 -6.70
C PRO A 93 19.87 11.82 -5.68
N GLU A 94 19.75 10.95 -4.68
CA GLU A 94 20.73 10.69 -3.63
C GLU A 94 20.91 9.16 -3.45
N PRO A 95 22.12 8.68 -3.14
CA PRO A 95 22.40 7.25 -2.92
C PRO A 95 21.88 6.80 -1.56
N LEU A 96 20.61 6.45 -1.46
CA LEU A 96 19.96 6.04 -0.22
C LEU A 96 19.86 4.52 -0.08
N ALA A 97 20.19 4.02 1.10
CA ALA A 97 19.88 2.67 1.52
C ALA A 97 18.44 2.61 2.08
N VAL A 98 17.59 1.85 1.44
CA VAL A 98 16.14 1.79 1.70
C VAL A 98 15.74 0.44 2.28
N ALA A 99 15.33 0.39 3.54
CA ALA A 99 14.67 -0.78 4.10
C ALA A 99 13.26 -0.89 3.53
N TYR A 100 12.98 -1.89 2.71
CA TYR A 100 11.65 -2.06 2.16
C TYR A 100 10.76 -2.90 3.09
N HIS A 101 9.68 -2.31 3.60
CA HIS A 101 8.66 -3.02 4.36
C HIS A 101 7.54 -3.52 3.43
N SER A 102 7.51 -4.85 3.19
CA SER A 102 6.41 -5.50 2.46
C SER A 102 5.16 -5.59 3.34
N ALA A 103 4.13 -4.83 3.01
CA ALA A 103 2.86 -4.89 3.72
C ALA A 103 2.19 -6.26 3.55
N CYS A 104 1.62 -6.83 4.62
CA CYS A 104 0.99 -8.15 4.57
C CYS A 104 -0.18 -8.21 3.57
N SER A 105 -0.98 -7.15 3.46
CA SER A 105 -2.05 -7.02 2.46
C SER A 105 -1.52 -7.03 1.03
N MET A 106 -0.32 -6.49 0.78
CA MET A 106 0.31 -6.52 -0.54
C MET A 106 0.87 -7.90 -0.86
N GLN A 107 1.76 -8.44 0.01
CA GLN A 107 2.45 -9.70 -0.29
C GLN A 107 1.54 -10.94 -0.20
N HIS A 108 0.60 -10.97 0.75
CA HIS A 108 -0.28 -12.14 0.95
C HIS A 108 -1.65 -11.95 0.29
N GLY A 109 -2.24 -10.77 0.38
CA GLY A 109 -3.55 -10.45 -0.19
C GLY A 109 -3.49 -10.28 -1.71
N GLN A 110 -2.62 -9.41 -2.20
CA GLN A 110 -2.52 -9.09 -3.63
C GLN A 110 -1.45 -9.92 -4.38
N LYS A 111 -0.60 -10.68 -3.67
CA LYS A 111 0.51 -11.47 -4.23
C LYS A 111 1.58 -10.60 -4.93
N ILE A 112 1.72 -9.34 -4.52
CA ILE A 112 2.75 -8.42 -4.99
C ILE A 112 3.91 -8.48 -4.00
N THR A 113 5.02 -9.14 -4.35
CA THR A 113 6.14 -9.41 -3.44
C THR A 113 7.39 -8.59 -3.78
N ASP A 114 7.82 -8.63 -5.03
CA ASP A 114 9.12 -8.09 -5.44
C ASP A 114 9.01 -6.80 -6.26
N LEU A 115 7.93 -6.63 -6.97
CA LEU A 115 7.70 -5.52 -7.90
C LEU A 115 8.03 -4.12 -7.33
N PRO A 116 7.59 -3.72 -6.12
CA PRO A 116 7.98 -2.41 -5.57
C PRO A 116 9.49 -2.29 -5.31
N LYS A 117 10.14 -3.39 -4.93
CA LYS A 117 11.61 -3.43 -4.71
C LYS A 117 12.36 -3.28 -6.04
N GLU A 118 11.87 -3.96 -7.08
CA GLU A 118 12.42 -3.87 -8.43
C GLU A 118 12.30 -2.45 -8.98
N LEU A 119 11.13 -1.81 -8.85
CA LEU A 119 10.94 -0.43 -9.28
C LEU A 119 11.91 0.54 -8.58
N LEU A 120 12.05 0.44 -7.27
CA LEU A 120 12.99 1.28 -6.50
C LEU A 120 14.45 0.96 -6.85
N GLY A 121 14.80 -0.31 -6.97
CA GLY A 121 16.16 -0.74 -7.34
C GLY A 121 16.55 -0.29 -8.74
N ASN A 122 15.64 -0.38 -9.71
CA ASN A 122 15.84 0.12 -11.07
C ASN A 122 16.02 1.65 -11.11
N ALA A 123 15.38 2.37 -10.19
CA ALA A 123 15.60 3.80 -9.99
C ALA A 123 16.92 4.13 -9.28
N GLY A 124 17.70 3.13 -8.83
CA GLY A 124 19.04 3.29 -8.26
C GLY A 124 19.11 3.40 -6.73
N PHE A 125 18.01 3.11 -6.02
CA PHE A 125 18.07 2.98 -4.55
C PHE A 125 18.69 1.63 -4.12
N ASP A 126 19.49 1.63 -3.03
CA ASP A 126 20.01 0.40 -2.42
C ASP A 126 18.94 -0.28 -1.56
N ILE A 127 18.27 -1.28 -2.10
CA ILE A 127 17.12 -1.93 -1.45
C ILE A 127 17.59 -3.03 -0.50
N ARG A 128 17.27 -2.85 0.79
CA ARG A 128 17.56 -3.80 1.86
C ARG A 128 16.28 -4.46 2.35
N THR A 129 16.30 -5.79 2.41
CA THR A 129 15.15 -6.58 2.88
C THR A 129 15.36 -6.95 4.33
N PRO A 130 14.52 -6.47 5.27
CA PRO A 130 14.59 -6.86 6.67
C PRO A 130 14.31 -8.34 6.87
N ALA A 131 14.95 -8.96 7.85
CA ALA A 131 14.62 -10.31 8.27
C ALA A 131 13.12 -10.42 8.63
N GLU A 132 12.56 -11.59 8.52
CA GLU A 132 11.12 -11.87 8.76
C GLU A 132 10.20 -10.91 7.97
N GLY A 133 10.51 -10.69 6.69
CA GLY A 133 9.73 -9.81 5.80
C GLY A 133 8.23 -10.11 5.79
N HIS A 134 7.85 -11.39 5.97
CA HIS A 134 6.47 -11.86 6.05
C HIS A 134 5.72 -11.45 7.32
N LEU A 135 6.43 -11.04 8.40
CA LEU A 135 5.81 -10.69 9.66
C LEU A 135 5.04 -9.36 9.57
N CYS A 136 3.84 -9.32 10.14
CA CYS A 136 3.03 -8.11 10.25
C CYS A 136 3.74 -7.01 11.07
N CYS A 137 3.51 -5.74 10.70
CA CYS A 137 3.98 -4.57 11.48
C CYS A 137 3.18 -4.35 12.78
N GLY A 138 2.07 -5.06 12.96
CA GLY A 138 1.17 -4.91 14.11
C GLY A 138 -0.02 -3.97 13.85
N SER A 139 -0.11 -3.26 12.70
CA SER A 139 -1.24 -2.37 12.41
C SER A 139 -2.55 -3.13 12.20
N ALA A 140 -2.60 -4.03 11.21
CA ALA A 140 -3.71 -4.92 10.87
C ALA A 140 -5.10 -4.25 10.99
N GLY A 141 -5.34 -3.21 10.21
CA GLY A 141 -6.58 -2.43 10.25
C GLY A 141 -6.73 -1.68 11.58
N THR A 142 -7.66 -2.09 12.41
CA THR A 142 -7.91 -1.52 13.75
C THR A 142 -7.29 -2.32 14.89
N TYR A 143 -6.54 -3.38 14.58
CA TYR A 143 -5.99 -4.30 15.59
C TYR A 143 -5.05 -3.60 16.58
N ASN A 144 -4.21 -2.68 16.11
CA ASN A 144 -3.31 -1.89 16.97
C ASN A 144 -4.04 -1.03 18.00
N LEU A 145 -5.29 -0.63 17.74
CA LEU A 145 -6.13 0.10 18.69
C LEU A 145 -6.82 -0.84 19.70
N LEU A 146 -7.24 -2.01 19.23
CA LEU A 146 -7.99 -2.98 20.03
C LEU A 146 -7.10 -3.92 20.84
N GLN A 147 -5.87 -4.18 20.38
CA GLN A 147 -4.89 -5.09 20.98
C GLN A 147 -3.50 -4.43 21.06
N PRO A 148 -3.35 -3.28 21.76
CA PRO A 148 -2.14 -2.45 21.72
C PRO A 148 -0.89 -3.16 22.21
N GLU A 149 -0.99 -4.05 23.18
CA GLU A 149 0.17 -4.78 23.71
C GLU A 149 0.80 -5.70 22.65
N ILE A 150 -0.03 -6.53 22.01
CA ILE A 150 0.46 -7.46 20.97
C ILE A 150 0.94 -6.68 19.75
N ALA A 151 0.19 -5.66 19.34
CA ALA A 151 0.54 -4.80 18.22
C ALA A 151 1.90 -4.10 18.45
N THR A 152 2.16 -3.62 19.66
CA THR A 152 3.44 -2.99 20.03
C THR A 152 4.58 -4.01 19.99
N ARG A 153 4.38 -5.24 20.47
CA ARG A 153 5.39 -6.30 20.40
C ARG A 153 5.75 -6.64 18.94
N LEU A 154 4.75 -6.76 18.06
CA LEU A 154 4.95 -6.99 16.63
C LEU A 154 5.71 -5.84 15.98
N ARG A 155 5.31 -4.59 16.27
CA ARG A 155 5.99 -3.39 15.79
C ARG A 155 7.46 -3.38 16.20
N ASN A 156 7.73 -3.55 17.49
CA ASN A 156 9.11 -3.47 18.00
C ASN A 156 10.00 -4.56 17.39
N ARG A 157 9.48 -5.78 17.20
CA ARG A 157 10.20 -6.85 16.49
C ARG A 157 10.47 -6.47 15.04
N LYS A 158 9.48 -5.95 14.33
CA LYS A 158 9.63 -5.50 12.94
C LYS A 158 10.64 -4.36 12.82
N VAL A 159 10.55 -3.36 13.70
CA VAL A 159 11.49 -2.22 13.74
C VAL A 159 12.90 -2.70 14.01
N GLY A 160 13.12 -3.61 14.96
CA GLY A 160 14.45 -4.17 15.22
C GLY A 160 15.08 -4.85 13.99
N HIS A 161 14.28 -5.57 13.18
CA HIS A 161 14.75 -6.15 11.92
C HIS A 161 15.04 -5.09 10.85
N ILE A 162 14.24 -4.02 10.80
CA ILE A 162 14.47 -2.89 9.89
C ILE A 162 15.79 -2.18 10.26
N GLU A 163 15.98 -1.81 11.50
CA GLU A 163 17.18 -1.11 11.99
C GLU A 163 18.45 -1.96 11.82
N ALA A 164 18.33 -3.29 11.96
CA ALA A 164 19.45 -4.21 11.71
C ALA A 164 19.94 -4.18 10.24
N THR A 165 19.14 -3.68 9.30
CA THR A 165 19.58 -3.47 7.91
C THR A 165 20.54 -2.29 7.74
N LYS A 166 20.64 -1.39 8.73
CA LYS A 166 21.42 -0.14 8.68
C LYS A 166 21.07 0.72 7.47
N SER A 167 19.77 0.81 7.18
CA SER A 167 19.24 1.65 6.11
C SER A 167 19.07 3.09 6.58
N ASP A 168 19.06 4.02 5.62
CA ASP A 168 18.88 5.45 5.88
C ASP A 168 17.38 5.79 6.07
N ILE A 169 16.52 5.07 5.35
CA ILE A 169 15.07 5.31 5.32
C ILE A 169 14.30 3.98 5.23
N ILE A 170 13.00 4.07 5.46
CA ILE A 170 12.06 2.96 5.32
C ILE A 170 11.06 3.30 4.21
N ALA A 171 10.87 2.40 3.25
CA ALA A 171 9.81 2.51 2.25
C ALA A 171 8.70 1.48 2.49
N ALA A 172 7.44 1.91 2.32
CA ALA A 172 6.27 1.03 2.42
C ALA A 172 5.13 1.52 1.51
N GLY A 173 4.26 0.62 1.07
CA GLY A 173 3.09 0.89 0.24
C GLY A 173 1.75 0.81 1.01
N ASN A 174 1.74 1.09 2.31
CA ASN A 174 0.51 1.06 3.11
C ASN A 174 0.56 2.01 4.30
N ILE A 175 -0.33 2.99 4.31
CA ILE A 175 -0.36 4.05 5.33
C ILE A 175 -0.49 3.51 6.76
N GLY A 176 -1.27 2.43 6.98
CA GLY A 176 -1.39 1.82 8.30
C GLY A 176 -0.06 1.23 8.81
N CYS A 177 0.74 0.61 7.91
CA CYS A 177 2.07 0.13 8.25
C CYS A 177 3.03 1.31 8.49
N MET A 178 2.99 2.35 7.67
CA MET A 178 3.82 3.54 7.82
C MET A 178 3.62 4.17 9.19
N ALA A 179 2.37 4.47 9.56
CA ALA A 179 2.04 5.05 10.87
C ALA A 179 2.48 4.14 12.04
N GLN A 180 2.27 2.83 11.92
CA GLN A 180 2.63 1.88 12.96
C GLN A 180 4.16 1.77 13.16
N ILE A 181 4.92 1.74 12.06
CA ILE A 181 6.38 1.64 12.10
C ILE A 181 6.99 2.95 12.58
N SER A 182 6.54 4.10 12.06
CA SER A 182 7.03 5.43 12.50
C SER A 182 6.91 5.66 14.00
N ALA A 183 5.89 5.10 14.64
CA ALA A 183 5.72 5.19 16.09
C ALA A 183 6.75 4.38 16.89
N GLY A 184 7.66 3.66 16.24
CA GLY A 184 8.65 2.78 16.89
C GLY A 184 10.10 3.05 16.50
N THR A 185 10.39 4.00 15.60
CA THR A 185 11.74 4.30 15.12
C THR A 185 11.90 5.78 14.76
N ASP A 186 13.14 6.27 14.78
CA ASP A 186 13.50 7.62 14.32
C ASP A 186 13.86 7.65 12.82
N LEU A 187 13.92 6.49 12.16
CA LEU A 187 14.14 6.44 10.71
C LEU A 187 12.94 7.04 9.97
N PRO A 188 13.16 7.87 8.95
CA PRO A 188 12.06 8.40 8.14
C PRO A 188 11.35 7.27 7.40
N VAL A 189 10.02 7.32 7.42
CA VAL A 189 9.16 6.37 6.71
C VAL A 189 8.48 7.09 5.56
N VAL A 190 8.70 6.60 4.35
CA VAL A 190 8.28 7.24 3.10
C VAL A 190 7.40 6.26 2.31
N HIS A 191 6.41 6.78 1.60
CA HIS A 191 5.66 5.92 0.69
C HIS A 191 6.50 5.57 -0.55
N THR A 192 6.41 4.33 -1.03
CA THR A 192 7.13 3.86 -2.22
C THR A 192 6.97 4.81 -3.41
N VAL A 193 5.74 5.31 -3.64
CA VAL A 193 5.46 6.20 -4.78
C VAL A 193 6.12 7.58 -4.62
N GLU A 194 6.31 8.09 -3.41
CA GLU A 194 7.00 9.37 -3.19
C GLU A 194 8.49 9.27 -3.59
N LEU A 195 9.13 8.12 -3.34
CA LEU A 195 10.52 7.90 -3.79
C LEU A 195 10.60 7.78 -5.32
N LEU A 196 9.64 7.11 -5.94
CA LEU A 196 9.60 6.99 -7.40
C LEU A 196 9.27 8.33 -8.08
N ASP A 197 8.35 9.12 -7.49
CA ASP A 197 8.07 10.48 -7.96
C ASP A 197 9.34 11.36 -7.89
N TRP A 198 10.04 11.32 -6.75
CA TRP A 198 11.30 12.04 -6.60
C TRP A 198 12.37 11.57 -7.61
N ALA A 199 12.47 10.27 -7.87
CA ALA A 199 13.39 9.71 -8.84
C ALA A 199 13.04 10.08 -10.30
N THR A 200 11.80 10.46 -10.57
CA THR A 200 11.33 10.94 -11.89
C THR A 200 11.30 12.46 -12.02
N GLY A 201 11.85 13.18 -11.04
CA GLY A 201 11.98 14.66 -11.07
C GLY A 201 10.93 15.40 -10.24
N GLY A 202 10.11 14.67 -9.48
CA GLY A 202 9.20 15.25 -8.49
C GLY A 202 9.92 15.79 -7.25
N PRO A 203 9.19 16.34 -6.27
CA PRO A 203 9.77 16.93 -5.06
C PRO A 203 10.39 15.87 -4.13
N LYS A 204 11.39 16.29 -3.34
CA LYS A 204 11.92 15.45 -2.26
C LYS A 204 10.80 15.19 -1.24
N PRO A 205 10.58 13.93 -0.82
CA PRO A 205 9.55 13.59 0.17
C PRO A 205 9.68 14.43 1.45
N ASP A 206 8.55 14.90 1.98
CA ASP A 206 8.54 15.77 3.18
C ASP A 206 9.23 15.13 4.39
N ALA A 207 9.10 13.81 4.56
CA ALA A 207 9.77 13.06 5.62
C ALA A 207 11.31 13.12 5.53
N LEU A 208 11.87 13.51 4.38
CA LEU A 208 13.30 13.65 4.12
C LEU A 208 13.75 15.13 4.13
N ALA A 209 12.84 16.08 4.35
CA ALA A 209 13.16 17.51 4.36
C ALA A 209 14.21 17.84 5.44
N GLY A 210 15.25 18.60 5.05
CA GLY A 210 16.33 19.00 5.95
C GLY A 210 17.30 17.88 6.35
N ARG A 211 17.14 16.66 5.81
CA ARG A 211 18.10 15.56 6.02
C ARG A 211 19.11 15.52 4.87
N HIS A 212 20.37 15.28 5.23
CA HIS A 212 21.49 14.98 4.32
C HIS A 212 21.97 13.56 4.65
N PHE A 213 22.14 12.72 3.64
CA PHE A 213 22.49 11.31 3.78
C PHE A 213 23.87 11.02 3.17
#